data_7b40ed906e0c09e7cbe290f20364afff
#
_entry.id   7b40ed906e0c09e7cbe290f20364afff
#
_cell.length_a   1.000
_cell.length_b   1.000
_cell.length_c   1.000
_cell.angle_alpha   90.00
_cell.angle_beta   90.00
_cell.angle_gamma   90.00
#
_symmetry.space_group_name_H-M   'P 1'
#
loop_
_entity.id
_entity.type
_entity.pdbx_description
1 polymer ?
#
loop_
_entity_poly.entity_id
_entity_poly.type
_entity_poly.pdbx_seq_one_letter_code
_entity_poly.pdbx_strand_id
1 'polypeptide(L)'
;MKKYSELLKKNAMMIVLVLVYIFFTIMTDGQMFQPLNFNALITQNAYVYILAVGMLMCMLTGGNIDLSCGAFVCFMGAVGGILMVTKGVNTPISILLMLVVGIIYGVILGYLIAYVNIPPWIATLAGFLAFRGWGTALLSANSSTGSIAPFPDLFLKIFSGKIFSTPITQFNMVCLGAGIAASILVVVLNVRARANKVKKGYEAESVVGLIVKTVLTVAVIMLFAYKLAKAGGIPTVLVWVVAIVLIYHFITSKTT
;
A
#
# COMPACT_ATOMS: atom_id res chain seq x y z
N MET A 1 18.59 25.44 -23.70
CA MET A 1 17.14 25.07 -23.77
C MET A 1 16.90 23.57 -23.95
N LYS A 2 17.61 22.82 -24.78
CA LYS A 2 17.44 21.35 -24.96
C LYS A 2 17.56 20.55 -23.64
N LYS A 3 18.52 20.84 -22.77
CA LYS A 3 18.74 20.16 -21.48
C LYS A 3 17.57 20.31 -20.52
N TYR A 4 16.92 21.48 -20.45
CA TYR A 4 15.73 21.72 -19.63
C TYR A 4 14.49 20.99 -20.19
N SER A 5 14.34 20.96 -21.52
CA SER A 5 13.26 20.21 -22.16
C SER A 5 13.38 18.70 -21.92
N GLU A 6 14.58 18.15 -21.92
CA GLU A 6 14.80 16.72 -21.61
C GLU A 6 14.53 16.42 -20.12
N LEU A 7 14.96 17.30 -19.21
CA LEU A 7 14.65 17.16 -17.79
C LEU A 7 13.14 17.24 -17.52
N LEU A 8 12.43 18.16 -18.17
CA LEU A 8 10.97 18.27 -18.06
C LEU A 8 10.27 17.01 -18.58
N LYS A 9 10.69 16.50 -19.74
CA LYS A 9 10.13 15.25 -20.29
C LYS A 9 10.39 14.05 -19.40
N LYS A 10 11.60 13.93 -18.83
CA LYS A 10 11.97 12.85 -17.93
C LYS A 10 11.14 12.86 -16.63
N ASN A 11 10.77 14.05 -16.14
CA ASN A 11 10.03 14.22 -14.91
C ASN A 11 8.55 14.64 -15.12
N ALA A 12 8.03 14.49 -16.35
CA ALA A 12 6.69 14.96 -16.72
C ALA A 12 5.58 14.44 -15.75
N MET A 13 5.60 13.15 -15.41
CA MET A 13 4.63 12.56 -14.48
C MET A 13 4.70 13.18 -13.08
N MET A 14 5.90 13.48 -12.59
CA MET A 14 6.07 14.11 -11.28
C MET A 14 5.58 15.57 -11.31
N ILE A 15 5.83 16.29 -12.41
CA ILE A 15 5.34 17.66 -12.59
C ILE A 15 3.81 17.68 -12.63
N VAL A 16 3.21 16.78 -13.40
CA VAL A 16 1.74 16.64 -13.49
C VAL A 16 1.17 16.32 -12.10
N LEU A 17 1.78 15.39 -11.35
CA LEU A 17 1.35 15.06 -9.98
C LEU A 17 1.34 16.29 -9.08
N VAL A 18 2.41 17.09 -9.11
CA VAL A 18 2.53 18.32 -8.29
C VAL A 18 1.48 19.35 -8.72
N LEU A 19 1.29 19.55 -10.00
CA LEU A 19 0.28 20.48 -10.54
C LEU A 19 -1.13 20.08 -10.13
N VAL A 20 -1.49 18.81 -10.27
CA VAL A 20 -2.79 18.26 -9.85
C VAL A 20 -2.98 18.43 -8.34
N TYR A 21 -1.93 18.14 -7.55
CA TYR A 21 -2.00 18.30 -6.10
C TYR A 21 -2.19 19.77 -5.69
N ILE A 22 -1.49 20.71 -6.30
CA ILE A 22 -1.64 22.15 -6.07
C ILE A 22 -3.06 22.59 -6.48
N PHE A 23 -3.53 22.17 -7.65
CA PHE A 23 -4.87 22.50 -8.15
C PHE A 23 -5.96 22.08 -7.14
N PHE A 24 -5.96 20.82 -6.70
CA PHE A 24 -6.94 20.36 -5.72
C PHE A 24 -6.76 21.01 -4.35
N THR A 25 -5.53 21.35 -3.95
CA THR A 25 -5.29 22.08 -2.70
C THR A 25 -5.96 23.45 -2.72
N ILE A 26 -5.85 24.18 -3.83
CA ILE A 26 -6.50 25.49 -4.01
C ILE A 26 -8.02 25.33 -4.05
N MET A 27 -8.52 24.35 -4.82
CA MET A 27 -9.98 24.11 -4.96
C MET A 27 -10.66 23.68 -3.65
N THR A 28 -9.90 23.08 -2.72
CA THR A 28 -10.41 22.61 -1.43
C THR A 28 -10.04 23.53 -0.26
N ASP A 29 -9.63 24.76 -0.51
CA ASP A 29 -9.20 25.72 0.52
C ASP A 29 -8.17 25.11 1.50
N GLY A 30 -7.22 24.32 0.98
CA GLY A 30 -6.15 23.69 1.76
C GLY A 30 -6.58 22.47 2.58
N GLN A 31 -7.82 21.99 2.46
CA GLN A 31 -8.29 20.80 3.22
C GLN A 31 -7.47 19.55 2.93
N MET A 32 -6.89 19.44 1.73
CA MET A 32 -5.98 18.33 1.38
C MET A 32 -4.77 18.22 2.33
N PHE A 33 -4.32 19.36 2.91
CA PHE A 33 -3.22 19.37 3.87
C PHE A 33 -3.64 19.09 5.31
N GLN A 34 -4.94 19.00 5.60
CA GLN A 34 -5.38 18.70 6.95
C GLN A 34 -4.90 17.31 7.40
N PRO A 35 -4.46 17.15 8.65
CA PRO A 35 -3.94 15.88 9.17
C PRO A 35 -4.91 14.72 9.05
N LEU A 36 -6.21 14.97 9.24
CA LEU A 36 -7.27 13.96 9.12
C LEU A 36 -7.42 13.46 7.69
N ASN A 37 -7.44 14.37 6.70
CA ASN A 37 -7.54 14.00 5.29
C ASN A 37 -6.29 13.25 4.82
N PHE A 38 -5.12 13.67 5.28
CA PHE A 38 -3.87 12.97 5.02
C PHE A 38 -3.89 11.53 5.57
N ASN A 39 -4.36 11.35 6.81
CA ASN A 39 -4.54 10.03 7.41
C ASN A 39 -5.57 9.18 6.64
N ALA A 40 -6.69 9.78 6.22
CA ALA A 40 -7.70 9.11 5.41
C ALA A 40 -7.15 8.64 4.06
N LEU A 41 -6.35 9.46 3.37
CA LEU A 41 -5.69 9.08 2.12
C LEU A 41 -4.78 7.87 2.29
N ILE A 42 -3.96 7.83 3.35
CA ILE A 42 -3.10 6.68 3.65
C ILE A 42 -3.95 5.43 3.89
N THR A 43 -4.98 5.54 4.72
CA THR A 43 -5.81 4.39 5.10
C THR A 43 -6.60 3.85 3.90
N GLN A 44 -7.16 4.72 3.09
CA GLN A 44 -7.94 4.35 1.90
C GLN A 44 -7.09 3.73 0.79
N ASN A 45 -5.83 4.15 0.65
CA ASN A 45 -4.94 3.64 -0.40
C ASN A 45 -3.98 2.54 0.07
N ALA A 46 -4.03 2.14 1.34
CA ALA A 46 -3.11 1.15 1.89
C ALA A 46 -3.18 -0.20 1.14
N TYR A 47 -4.37 -0.63 0.73
CA TYR A 47 -4.54 -1.87 -0.04
C TYR A 47 -3.80 -1.83 -1.39
N VAL A 48 -3.71 -0.65 -2.01
CA VAL A 48 -3.00 -0.47 -3.30
C VAL A 48 -1.51 -0.78 -3.14
N TYR A 49 -0.89 -0.35 -2.03
CA TYR A 49 0.51 -0.66 -1.76
C TYR A 49 0.76 -2.16 -1.58
N ILE A 50 -0.17 -2.86 -0.90
CA ILE A 50 -0.09 -4.31 -0.72
C ILE A 50 -0.23 -5.03 -2.07
N LEU A 51 -1.21 -4.61 -2.88
CA LEU A 51 -1.42 -5.17 -4.23
C LEU A 51 -0.22 -4.89 -5.15
N ALA A 52 0.38 -3.70 -5.06
CA ALA A 52 1.55 -3.34 -5.84
C ALA A 52 2.75 -4.26 -5.53
N VAL A 53 2.94 -4.62 -4.26
CA VAL A 53 3.99 -5.58 -3.86
C VAL A 53 3.70 -6.97 -4.44
N GLY A 54 2.45 -7.44 -4.37
CA GLY A 54 2.03 -8.70 -4.99
C GLY A 54 2.24 -8.70 -6.52
N MET A 55 1.86 -7.61 -7.19
CA MET A 55 2.08 -7.43 -8.63
C MET A 55 3.56 -7.44 -9.00
N LEU A 56 4.42 -6.82 -8.18
CA LEU A 56 5.86 -6.85 -8.40
C LEU A 56 6.40 -8.28 -8.41
N MET A 57 5.89 -9.16 -7.52
CA MET A 57 6.26 -10.57 -7.52
C MET A 57 5.84 -11.29 -8.81
N CYS A 58 4.64 -11.03 -9.30
CA CYS A 58 4.19 -11.56 -10.60
C CYS A 58 5.07 -11.09 -11.76
N MET A 59 5.49 -9.83 -11.76
CA MET A 59 6.40 -9.28 -12.78
C MET A 59 7.79 -9.92 -12.74
N LEU A 60 8.31 -10.23 -11.54
CA LEU A 60 9.62 -10.88 -11.37
C LEU A 60 9.63 -12.33 -11.88
N THR A 61 8.48 -13.00 -11.97
CA THR A 61 8.36 -14.38 -12.48
C THR A 61 8.19 -14.48 -14.00
N GLY A 62 8.73 -13.53 -14.76
CA GLY A 62 8.74 -13.58 -16.23
C GLY A 62 7.96 -12.44 -16.90
N GLY A 63 7.74 -11.32 -16.23
CA GLY A 63 7.03 -10.17 -16.76
C GLY A 63 5.50 -10.33 -16.81
N ASN A 64 4.96 -11.29 -16.07
CA ASN A 64 3.53 -11.55 -16.01
C ASN A 64 2.78 -10.43 -15.29
N ILE A 65 1.62 -10.03 -15.82
CA ILE A 65 0.75 -9.03 -15.23
C ILE A 65 -0.54 -9.71 -14.79
N ASP A 66 -0.90 -9.55 -13.51
CA ASP A 66 -2.18 -10.05 -12.99
C ASP A 66 -3.22 -8.92 -13.00
N LEU A 67 -4.14 -8.97 -13.97
CA LEU A 67 -5.23 -8.01 -14.09
C LEU A 67 -6.38 -8.30 -13.11
N SER A 68 -6.45 -9.50 -12.55
CA SER A 68 -7.55 -9.94 -11.68
C SER A 68 -7.45 -9.44 -10.24
N CYS A 69 -6.26 -9.04 -9.77
CA CYS A 69 -5.99 -8.75 -8.38
C CYS A 69 -6.96 -7.74 -7.75
N GLY A 70 -7.28 -6.64 -8.45
CA GLY A 70 -8.22 -5.63 -7.96
C GLY A 70 -9.66 -6.14 -7.84
N ALA A 71 -10.15 -6.85 -8.87
CA ALA A 71 -11.49 -7.44 -8.85
C ALA A 71 -11.62 -8.55 -7.81
N PHE A 72 -10.56 -9.36 -7.63
CA PHE A 72 -10.51 -10.38 -6.60
C PHE A 72 -10.59 -9.78 -5.19
N VAL A 73 -9.89 -8.69 -4.90
CA VAL A 73 -9.97 -7.99 -3.61
C VAL A 73 -11.38 -7.47 -3.35
N CYS A 74 -12.04 -6.86 -4.36
CA CYS A 74 -13.42 -6.42 -4.23
C CYS A 74 -14.38 -7.59 -3.94
N PHE A 75 -14.22 -8.70 -4.66
CA PHE A 75 -14.99 -9.93 -4.43
C PHE A 75 -14.77 -10.47 -3.01
N MET A 76 -13.52 -10.55 -2.56
CA MET A 76 -13.19 -11.00 -1.20
C MET A 76 -13.73 -10.05 -0.13
N GLY A 77 -13.77 -8.75 -0.40
CA GLY A 77 -14.44 -7.78 0.47
C GLY A 77 -15.94 -8.05 0.62
N ALA A 78 -16.62 -8.39 -0.47
CA ALA A 78 -18.03 -8.78 -0.44
C ALA A 78 -18.23 -10.09 0.35
N VAL A 79 -17.42 -11.11 0.09
CA VAL A 79 -17.45 -12.40 0.81
C VAL A 79 -17.22 -12.18 2.32
N GLY A 80 -16.19 -11.42 2.69
CA GLY A 80 -15.88 -11.11 4.09
C GLY A 80 -17.00 -10.32 4.77
N GLY A 81 -17.58 -9.34 4.10
CA GLY A 81 -18.74 -8.59 4.59
C GLY A 81 -19.94 -9.50 4.85
N ILE A 82 -20.28 -10.38 3.91
CA ILE A 82 -21.38 -11.35 4.07
C ILE A 82 -21.10 -12.29 5.23
N LEU A 83 -19.90 -12.86 5.33
CA LEU A 83 -19.55 -13.77 6.43
C LEU A 83 -19.66 -13.09 7.79
N MET A 84 -19.07 -11.92 7.95
CA MET A 84 -18.97 -11.24 9.24
C MET A 84 -20.25 -10.51 9.64
N VAL A 85 -20.91 -9.83 8.68
CA VAL A 85 -22.07 -8.97 8.99
C VAL A 85 -23.39 -9.71 8.79
N THR A 86 -23.56 -10.38 7.63
CA THR A 86 -24.85 -11.03 7.31
C THR A 86 -24.99 -12.39 8.01
N LYS A 87 -23.90 -13.18 8.05
CA LYS A 87 -23.90 -14.54 8.64
C LYS A 87 -23.44 -14.57 10.09
N GLY A 88 -22.88 -13.48 10.62
CA GLY A 88 -22.40 -13.42 12.01
C GLY A 88 -21.20 -14.34 12.31
N VAL A 89 -20.43 -14.74 11.30
CA VAL A 89 -19.26 -15.59 11.49
C VAL A 89 -18.17 -14.79 12.20
N ASN A 90 -17.48 -15.42 13.14
CA ASN A 90 -16.37 -14.80 13.87
C ASN A 90 -15.31 -14.22 12.92
N THR A 91 -14.83 -13.00 13.22
CA THR A 91 -13.85 -12.27 12.42
C THR A 91 -12.59 -13.08 12.08
N PRO A 92 -11.91 -13.77 13.03
CA PRO A 92 -10.73 -14.58 12.71
C PRO A 92 -11.02 -15.71 11.74
N ILE A 93 -12.16 -16.38 11.87
CA ILE A 93 -12.57 -17.46 10.97
C ILE A 93 -12.84 -16.91 9.56
N SER A 94 -13.53 -15.77 9.48
CA SER A 94 -13.81 -15.10 8.20
C SER A 94 -12.53 -14.70 7.48
N ILE A 95 -11.56 -14.13 8.21
CA ILE A 95 -10.24 -13.77 7.66
C ILE A 95 -9.51 -15.03 7.17
N LEU A 96 -9.51 -16.10 7.95
CA LEU A 96 -8.88 -17.36 7.55
C LEU A 96 -9.51 -17.92 6.27
N LEU A 97 -10.83 -17.93 6.19
CA LEU A 97 -11.55 -18.37 4.98
C LEU A 97 -11.19 -17.52 3.75
N MET A 98 -11.12 -16.19 3.91
CA MET A 98 -10.71 -15.29 2.85
C MET A 98 -9.28 -15.61 2.38
N LEU A 99 -8.34 -15.86 3.29
CA LEU A 99 -6.97 -16.24 2.94
C LEU A 99 -6.90 -17.58 2.22
N VAL A 100 -7.66 -18.58 2.67
CA VAL A 100 -7.73 -19.91 2.02
C VAL A 100 -8.26 -19.77 0.59
N VAL A 101 -9.33 -19.01 0.38
CA VAL A 101 -9.88 -18.76 -0.97
C VAL A 101 -8.86 -18.05 -1.86
N GLY A 102 -8.10 -17.09 -1.29
CA GLY A 102 -7.02 -16.39 -1.99
C GLY A 102 -5.91 -17.35 -2.44
N ILE A 103 -5.49 -18.27 -1.58
CA ILE A 103 -4.48 -19.28 -1.90
C ILE A 103 -5.01 -20.23 -3.00
N ILE A 104 -6.23 -20.71 -2.88
CA ILE A 104 -6.85 -21.59 -3.88
C ILE A 104 -6.90 -20.90 -5.24
N TYR A 105 -7.34 -19.65 -5.29
CA TYR A 105 -7.34 -18.89 -6.53
C TYR A 105 -5.94 -18.72 -7.12
N GLY A 106 -4.96 -18.36 -6.30
CA GLY A 106 -3.56 -18.21 -6.74
C GLY A 106 -3.00 -19.53 -7.32
N VAL A 107 -3.30 -20.66 -6.69
CA VAL A 107 -2.90 -21.99 -7.20
C VAL A 107 -3.58 -22.32 -8.54
N ILE A 108 -4.88 -22.06 -8.67
CA ILE A 108 -5.62 -22.27 -9.91
C ILE A 108 -5.04 -21.39 -11.03
N LEU A 109 -4.86 -20.09 -10.77
CA LEU A 109 -4.32 -19.17 -11.75
C LEU A 109 -2.90 -19.57 -12.18
N GLY A 110 -2.05 -19.90 -11.21
CA GLY A 110 -0.68 -20.36 -11.47
C GLY A 110 -0.65 -21.66 -12.29
N TYR A 111 -1.54 -22.59 -12.00
CA TYR A 111 -1.69 -23.84 -12.77
C TYR A 111 -2.09 -23.57 -14.23
N LEU A 112 -3.09 -22.72 -14.45
CA LEU A 112 -3.55 -22.35 -15.79
C LEU A 112 -2.44 -21.71 -16.63
N ILE A 113 -1.61 -20.87 -16.02
CA ILE A 113 -0.53 -20.18 -16.70
C ILE A 113 0.66 -21.12 -16.93
N ALA A 114 1.10 -21.85 -15.90
CA ALA A 114 2.35 -22.59 -15.94
C ALA A 114 2.24 -23.97 -16.60
N TYR A 115 1.09 -24.65 -16.45
CA TYR A 115 0.91 -26.03 -16.94
C TYR A 115 -0.03 -26.12 -18.15
N VAL A 116 -1.09 -25.33 -18.17
CA VAL A 116 -2.03 -25.29 -19.32
C VAL A 116 -1.51 -24.35 -20.41
N ASN A 117 -0.49 -23.52 -20.10
CA ASN A 117 0.12 -22.54 -21.01
C ASN A 117 -0.88 -21.49 -21.54
N ILE A 118 -1.87 -21.12 -20.75
CA ILE A 118 -2.74 -19.99 -21.08
C ILE A 118 -1.95 -18.71 -20.92
N PRO A 119 -1.93 -17.79 -21.91
CA PRO A 119 -1.27 -16.52 -21.77
C PRO A 119 -1.74 -15.77 -20.51
N PRO A 120 -0.83 -15.23 -19.65
CA PRO A 120 -1.18 -14.66 -18.35
C PRO A 120 -2.25 -13.58 -18.42
N TRP A 121 -2.20 -12.71 -19.43
CA TRP A 121 -3.18 -11.64 -19.59
C TRP A 121 -4.60 -12.17 -19.90
N ILE A 122 -4.74 -13.31 -20.62
CA ILE A 122 -6.05 -13.92 -20.89
C ILE A 122 -6.61 -14.55 -19.60
N ALA A 123 -5.80 -15.35 -18.90
CA ALA A 123 -6.22 -16.01 -17.67
C ALA A 123 -6.64 -15.00 -16.60
N THR A 124 -5.85 -13.94 -16.42
CA THR A 124 -6.12 -12.90 -15.41
C THR A 124 -7.28 -11.99 -15.81
N LEU A 125 -7.47 -11.68 -17.09
CA LEU A 125 -8.63 -10.94 -17.59
C LEU A 125 -9.94 -11.72 -17.38
N ALA A 126 -9.92 -13.03 -17.63
CA ALA A 126 -11.06 -13.89 -17.32
C ALA A 126 -11.40 -13.86 -15.82
N GLY A 127 -10.39 -13.96 -14.95
CA GLY A 127 -10.52 -13.79 -13.50
C GLY A 127 -11.10 -12.44 -13.11
N PHE A 128 -10.60 -11.35 -13.73
CA PHE A 128 -11.12 -9.98 -13.50
C PHE A 128 -12.62 -9.90 -13.78
N LEU A 129 -13.06 -10.38 -14.94
CA LEU A 129 -14.48 -10.32 -15.32
C LEU A 129 -15.35 -11.20 -14.42
N ALA A 130 -14.89 -12.42 -14.10
CA ALA A 130 -15.61 -13.34 -13.22
C ALA A 130 -15.78 -12.75 -11.81
N PHE A 131 -14.71 -12.31 -11.17
CA PHE A 131 -14.79 -11.77 -9.80
C PHE A 131 -15.55 -10.45 -9.73
N ARG A 132 -15.46 -9.61 -10.75
CA ARG A 132 -16.26 -8.40 -10.82
C ARG A 132 -17.76 -8.72 -10.88
N GLY A 133 -18.13 -9.69 -11.73
CA GLY A 133 -19.52 -10.15 -11.84
C GLY A 133 -20.02 -10.81 -10.56
N TRP A 134 -19.26 -11.76 -10.00
CA TRP A 134 -19.62 -12.44 -8.76
C TRP A 134 -19.69 -11.48 -7.55
N GLY A 135 -18.73 -10.57 -7.44
CA GLY A 135 -18.73 -9.57 -6.35
C GLY A 135 -19.97 -8.69 -6.40
N THR A 136 -20.33 -8.19 -7.58
CA THR A 136 -21.54 -7.38 -7.77
C THR A 136 -22.80 -8.19 -7.48
N ALA A 137 -22.90 -9.43 -7.98
CA ALA A 137 -24.04 -10.32 -7.74
C ALA A 137 -24.22 -10.62 -6.24
N LEU A 138 -23.14 -10.93 -5.53
CA LEU A 138 -23.17 -11.18 -4.08
C LEU A 138 -23.63 -9.95 -3.30
N LEU A 139 -23.12 -8.76 -3.63
CA LEU A 139 -23.55 -7.53 -2.97
C LEU A 139 -25.03 -7.24 -3.22
N SER A 140 -25.48 -7.34 -4.46
CA SER A 140 -26.89 -7.10 -4.83
C SER A 140 -27.86 -8.10 -4.18
N ALA A 141 -27.41 -9.35 -3.99
CA ALA A 141 -28.24 -10.38 -3.33
C ALA A 141 -28.33 -10.22 -1.80
N ASN A 142 -27.36 -9.55 -1.18
CA ASN A 142 -27.26 -9.43 0.29
C ASN A 142 -27.44 -7.98 0.82
N SER A 143 -27.56 -7.00 -0.07
CA SER A 143 -27.72 -5.60 0.31
C SER A 143 -28.52 -4.84 -0.74
N SER A 144 -29.55 -4.12 -0.31
CA SER A 144 -30.33 -3.22 -1.16
C SER A 144 -29.56 -1.96 -1.60
N THR A 145 -28.53 -1.57 -0.84
CA THR A 145 -27.71 -0.38 -1.08
C THR A 145 -26.40 -0.70 -1.81
N GLY A 146 -26.11 -1.98 -2.09
CA GLY A 146 -24.85 -2.41 -2.68
C GLY A 146 -23.64 -2.24 -1.73
N SER A 147 -23.87 -2.05 -0.43
CA SER A 147 -22.83 -1.99 0.59
C SER A 147 -23.22 -2.82 1.82
N ILE A 148 -22.22 -3.38 2.49
CA ILE A 148 -22.40 -4.18 3.70
C ILE A 148 -21.67 -3.46 4.84
N ALA A 149 -22.43 -3.03 5.84
CA ALA A 149 -21.94 -2.32 7.01
C ALA A 149 -22.94 -2.47 8.19
N PRO A 150 -22.53 -2.28 9.44
CA PRO A 150 -21.17 -2.04 9.92
C PRO A 150 -20.37 -3.34 10.07
N PHE A 151 -19.06 -3.25 9.92
CA PHE A 151 -18.16 -4.37 10.21
C PHE A 151 -17.96 -4.55 11.72
N PRO A 152 -17.65 -5.78 12.20
CA PRO A 152 -17.35 -6.03 13.60
C PRO A 152 -16.19 -5.19 14.13
N ASP A 153 -16.27 -4.78 15.41
CA ASP A 153 -15.26 -3.93 16.06
C ASP A 153 -13.85 -4.54 16.01
N LEU A 154 -13.73 -5.86 16.10
CA LEU A 154 -12.45 -6.55 16.02
C LEU A 154 -11.81 -6.35 14.64
N PHE A 155 -12.60 -6.47 13.56
CA PHE A 155 -12.12 -6.24 12.20
C PHE A 155 -11.67 -4.78 12.01
N LEU A 156 -12.48 -3.84 12.48
CA LEU A 156 -12.16 -2.41 12.40
C LEU A 156 -10.89 -2.07 13.19
N LYS A 157 -10.69 -2.63 14.38
CA LYS A 157 -9.48 -2.44 15.18
C LYS A 157 -8.22 -2.97 14.47
N ILE A 158 -8.32 -4.14 13.81
CA ILE A 158 -7.18 -4.76 13.12
C ILE A 158 -6.80 -4.00 11.84
N PHE A 159 -7.78 -3.55 11.05
CA PHE A 159 -7.51 -3.00 9.71
C PHE A 159 -7.73 -1.49 9.57
N SER A 160 -8.66 -0.90 10.31
CA SER A 160 -9.01 0.52 10.21
C SER A 160 -8.70 1.32 11.48
N GLY A 161 -8.24 0.65 12.54
CA GLY A 161 -7.91 1.27 13.82
C GLY A 161 -6.66 2.14 13.75
N LYS A 162 -6.34 2.75 14.89
CA LYS A 162 -5.09 3.50 15.11
C LYS A 162 -4.33 2.86 16.27
N ILE A 163 -3.03 2.68 16.09
CA ILE A 163 -2.12 2.25 17.14
C ILE A 163 -1.69 3.50 17.93
N PHE A 164 -1.63 3.35 19.26
CA PHE A 164 -1.32 4.46 20.16
C PHE A 164 -2.24 5.67 19.94
N SER A 165 -3.55 5.41 19.81
CA SER A 165 -4.52 6.47 19.57
C SER A 165 -4.57 7.47 20.73
N THR A 166 -4.49 8.75 20.40
CA THR A 166 -4.76 9.85 21.31
C THR A 166 -5.96 10.66 20.80
N PRO A 167 -6.68 11.36 21.67
CA PRO A 167 -7.71 12.31 21.23
C PRO A 167 -7.14 13.28 20.19
N ILE A 168 -7.92 13.63 19.17
CA ILE A 168 -7.49 14.50 18.05
C ILE A 168 -7.05 15.90 18.56
N THR A 169 -7.53 16.30 19.73
CA THR A 169 -7.15 17.53 20.41
C THR A 169 -5.75 17.49 21.00
N GLN A 170 -5.15 16.30 21.16
CA GLN A 170 -3.83 16.11 21.74
C GLN A 170 -2.82 15.68 20.70
N PHE A 171 -1.63 16.23 20.78
CA PHE A 171 -0.52 15.86 19.90
C PHE A 171 0.07 14.51 20.31
N ASN A 172 0.14 13.55 19.37
CA ASN A 172 0.62 12.21 19.66
C ASN A 172 2.16 12.14 19.60
N MET A 173 2.79 12.20 20.76
CA MET A 173 4.26 12.15 20.90
C MET A 173 4.85 10.82 20.43
N VAL A 174 4.09 9.72 20.51
CA VAL A 174 4.57 8.39 20.07
C VAL A 174 4.77 8.36 18.55
N CYS A 175 3.87 8.99 17.79
CA CYS A 175 4.02 9.12 16.34
C CYS A 175 5.27 9.93 15.96
N LEU A 176 5.54 11.00 16.70
CA LEU A 176 6.74 11.80 16.48
C LEU A 176 8.02 11.02 16.82
N GLY A 177 8.01 10.30 17.95
CA GLY A 177 9.10 9.41 18.35
C GLY A 177 9.38 8.31 17.33
N ALA A 178 8.33 7.68 16.79
CA ALA A 178 8.46 6.70 15.71
C ALA A 178 9.07 7.33 14.44
N GLY A 179 8.67 8.57 14.08
CA GLY A 179 9.24 9.29 12.95
C GLY A 179 10.74 9.62 13.14
N ILE A 180 11.13 10.02 14.35
CA ILE A 180 12.53 10.26 14.70
C ILE A 180 13.33 8.96 14.61
N ALA A 181 12.85 7.87 15.19
CA ALA A 181 13.49 6.56 15.12
C ALA A 181 13.66 6.07 13.66
N ALA A 182 12.63 6.20 12.84
CA ALA A 182 12.69 5.87 11.41
C ALA A 182 13.71 6.77 10.67
N SER A 183 13.77 8.04 10.99
CA SER A 183 14.74 8.99 10.41
C SER A 183 16.18 8.60 10.75
N ILE A 184 16.46 8.27 12.00
CA ILE A 184 17.78 7.80 12.44
C ILE A 184 18.15 6.51 11.72
N LEU A 185 17.21 5.55 11.61
CA LEU A 185 17.45 4.30 10.89
C LEU A 185 17.81 4.54 9.43
N VAL A 186 17.10 5.42 8.72
CA VAL A 186 17.39 5.77 7.32
C VAL A 186 18.76 6.42 7.17
N VAL A 187 19.14 7.33 8.05
CA VAL A 187 20.47 7.94 8.06
C VAL A 187 21.54 6.87 8.21
N VAL A 188 21.40 5.97 9.20
CA VAL A 188 22.35 4.88 9.45
C VAL A 188 22.45 3.93 8.25
N LEU A 189 21.32 3.55 7.66
CA LEU A 189 21.29 2.65 6.49
C LEU A 189 21.96 3.31 5.26
N ASN A 190 21.68 4.58 4.98
CA ASN A 190 22.28 5.29 3.85
C ASN A 190 23.80 5.44 4.02
N VAL A 191 24.27 5.77 5.22
CA VAL A 191 25.69 5.89 5.54
C VAL A 191 26.39 4.52 5.42
N ARG A 192 25.79 3.45 6.00
CA ARG A 192 26.33 2.08 5.89
C ARG A 192 26.34 1.59 4.45
N ALA A 193 25.31 1.83 3.67
CA ALA A 193 25.23 1.44 2.26
C ALA A 193 26.36 2.10 1.45
N ARG A 194 26.61 3.39 1.67
CA ARG A 194 27.73 4.10 1.03
C ARG A 194 29.09 3.54 1.48
N ALA A 195 29.30 3.35 2.78
CA ALA A 195 30.54 2.80 3.31
C ALA A 195 30.85 1.41 2.74
N ASN A 196 29.83 0.56 2.60
CA ASN A 196 29.98 -0.76 2.01
C ASN A 196 30.31 -0.70 0.51
N LYS A 197 29.75 0.25 -0.26
CA LYS A 197 30.09 0.45 -1.67
C LYS A 197 31.54 0.89 -1.83
N VAL A 198 31.97 1.85 -1.03
CA VAL A 198 33.38 2.31 -1.02
C VAL A 198 34.34 1.17 -0.66
N LYS A 199 34.02 0.37 0.39
CA LYS A 199 34.83 -0.80 0.77
C LYS A 199 34.97 -1.84 -0.33
N LYS A 200 33.94 -2.01 -1.15
CA LYS A 200 33.94 -2.99 -2.27
C LYS A 200 34.49 -2.43 -3.57
N GLY A 201 35.00 -1.19 -3.60
CA GLY A 201 35.58 -0.56 -4.79
C GLY A 201 34.54 -0.16 -5.86
N TYR A 202 33.24 -0.12 -5.52
CA TYR A 202 32.22 0.35 -6.43
C TYR A 202 32.13 1.89 -6.44
N GLU A 203 31.72 2.45 -7.57
CA GLU A 203 31.39 3.87 -7.64
C GLU A 203 30.35 4.23 -6.59
N ALA A 204 30.72 5.09 -5.65
CA ALA A 204 29.84 5.57 -4.61
C ALA A 204 29.31 6.96 -4.98
N GLU A 205 28.04 7.21 -4.65
CA GLU A 205 27.42 8.53 -4.76
C GLU A 205 28.29 9.62 -4.10
N SER A 206 28.31 10.82 -4.69
CA SER A 206 29.03 11.96 -4.09
C SER A 206 28.52 12.23 -2.68
N VAL A 207 29.39 12.75 -1.79
CA VAL A 207 28.98 13.06 -0.41
C VAL A 207 27.80 14.06 -0.41
N VAL A 208 27.83 15.05 -1.30
CA VAL A 208 26.75 16.03 -1.46
C VAL A 208 25.45 15.36 -1.89
N GLY A 209 25.49 14.45 -2.87
CA GLY A 209 24.32 13.68 -3.30
C GLY A 209 23.71 12.84 -2.18
N LEU A 210 24.53 12.16 -1.39
CA LEU A 210 24.06 11.41 -0.21
C LEU A 210 23.40 12.33 0.83
N ILE A 211 23.99 13.47 1.13
CA ILE A 211 23.43 14.43 2.11
C ILE A 211 22.08 14.94 1.61
N VAL A 212 21.99 15.42 0.37
CA VAL A 212 20.73 15.93 -0.21
C VAL A 212 19.64 14.87 -0.18
N LYS A 213 19.94 13.65 -0.64
CA LYS A 213 19.00 12.53 -0.62
C LYS A 213 18.53 12.18 0.79
N THR A 214 19.46 12.10 1.74
CA THR A 214 19.15 11.74 3.13
C THR A 214 18.33 12.84 3.81
N VAL A 215 18.68 14.11 3.62
CA VAL A 215 17.92 15.26 4.16
C VAL A 215 16.51 15.29 3.61
N LEU A 216 16.33 15.12 2.29
CA LEU A 216 15.00 15.06 1.66
C LEU A 216 14.17 13.91 2.21
N THR A 217 14.75 12.71 2.33
CA THR A 217 14.04 11.54 2.88
C THR A 217 13.64 11.75 4.34
N VAL A 218 14.53 12.28 5.17
CA VAL A 218 14.23 12.61 6.58
C VAL A 218 13.15 13.68 6.68
N ALA A 219 13.21 14.73 5.84
CA ALA A 219 12.20 15.78 5.83
C ALA A 219 10.80 15.21 5.50
N VAL A 220 10.72 14.32 4.51
CA VAL A 220 9.45 13.63 4.16
C VAL A 220 8.97 12.78 5.33
N ILE A 221 9.82 11.94 5.94
CA ILE A 221 9.44 11.09 7.08
C ILE A 221 8.93 11.95 8.25
N MET A 222 9.62 13.04 8.58
CA MET A 222 9.22 13.93 9.67
C MET A 222 7.91 14.67 9.39
N LEU A 223 7.67 15.06 8.13
CA LEU A 223 6.40 15.65 7.71
C LEU A 223 5.25 14.64 7.87
N PHE A 224 5.44 13.38 7.45
CA PHE A 224 4.48 12.31 7.66
C PHE A 224 4.23 12.06 9.16
N ALA A 225 5.27 11.93 9.96
CA ALA A 225 5.17 11.71 11.40
C ALA A 225 4.42 12.86 12.09
N TYR A 226 4.69 14.10 11.72
CA TYR A 226 3.98 15.27 12.24
C TYR A 226 2.49 15.28 11.88
N LYS A 227 2.15 14.95 10.63
CA LYS A 227 0.76 14.84 10.17
C LYS A 227 0.00 13.73 10.90
N LEU A 228 0.61 12.56 11.06
CA LEU A 228 0.04 11.44 11.82
C LEU A 228 -0.11 11.76 13.30
N ALA A 229 0.86 12.46 13.90
CA ALA A 229 0.79 12.92 15.29
C ALA A 229 -0.40 13.86 15.52
N LYS A 230 -0.69 14.76 14.59
CA LYS A 230 -1.87 15.63 14.62
C LYS A 230 -3.17 14.91 14.29
N ALA A 231 -3.12 13.82 13.52
CA ALA A 231 -4.29 13.00 13.21
C ALA A 231 -4.70 12.05 14.34
N GLY A 232 -3.94 12.01 15.44
CA GLY A 232 -4.25 11.26 16.65
C GLY A 232 -3.79 9.79 16.65
N GLY A 233 -2.83 9.39 15.82
CA GLY A 233 -2.22 8.05 15.88
C GLY A 233 -1.79 7.50 14.52
N ILE A 234 -1.07 6.38 14.57
CA ILE A 234 -0.62 5.67 13.38
C ILE A 234 -1.75 4.73 12.91
N PRO A 235 -2.20 4.80 11.65
CA PRO A 235 -3.17 3.83 11.12
C PRO A 235 -2.62 2.41 11.22
N THR A 236 -3.39 1.48 11.75
CA THR A 236 -3.00 0.07 11.87
C THR A 236 -2.65 -0.54 10.51
N VAL A 237 -3.36 -0.15 9.46
CA VAL A 237 -3.11 -0.62 8.10
C VAL A 237 -1.72 -0.25 7.60
N LEU A 238 -1.14 0.87 8.02
CA LEU A 238 0.22 1.26 7.65
C LEU A 238 1.26 0.26 8.19
N VAL A 239 1.02 -0.28 9.38
CA VAL A 239 1.90 -1.31 9.97
C VAL A 239 1.84 -2.59 9.15
N TRP A 240 0.64 -3.00 8.69
CA TRP A 240 0.49 -4.14 7.79
C TRP A 240 1.23 -3.92 6.46
N VAL A 241 1.11 -2.72 5.86
CA VAL A 241 1.84 -2.38 4.63
C VAL A 241 3.34 -2.51 4.84
N VAL A 242 3.88 -1.91 5.92
CA VAL A 242 5.31 -1.97 6.22
C VAL A 242 5.77 -3.41 6.48
N ALA A 243 5.01 -4.19 7.26
CA ALA A 243 5.33 -5.59 7.55
C ALA A 243 5.38 -6.42 6.26
N ILE A 244 4.38 -6.30 5.38
CA ILE A 244 4.32 -7.02 4.12
C ILE A 244 5.49 -6.63 3.20
N VAL A 245 5.76 -5.33 3.05
CA VAL A 245 6.89 -4.84 2.24
C VAL A 245 8.22 -5.38 2.76
N LEU A 246 8.43 -5.42 4.07
CA LEU A 246 9.64 -5.97 4.67
C LEU A 246 9.77 -7.49 4.45
N ILE A 247 8.68 -8.25 4.60
CA ILE A 247 8.67 -9.69 4.34
C ILE A 247 9.04 -9.96 2.88
N TYR A 248 8.40 -9.27 1.94
CA TYR A 248 8.69 -9.42 0.51
C TYR A 248 10.11 -8.97 0.14
N HIS A 249 10.59 -7.88 0.72
CA HIS A 249 11.98 -7.45 0.54
C HIS A 249 12.97 -8.52 1.04
N PHE A 250 12.68 -9.13 2.18
CA PHE A 250 13.51 -10.22 2.71
C PHE A 250 13.49 -11.44 1.79
N ILE A 251 12.32 -11.86 1.31
CA ILE A 251 12.18 -12.98 0.38
C ILE A 251 12.96 -12.71 -0.90
N THR A 252 12.74 -11.56 -1.55
CA THR A 252 13.39 -11.22 -2.83
C THR A 252 14.91 -11.03 -2.69
N SER A 253 15.41 -10.54 -1.55
CA SER A 253 16.83 -10.33 -1.34
C SER A 253 17.61 -11.59 -0.94
N LYS A 254 16.91 -12.66 -0.52
CA LYS A 254 17.53 -13.91 -0.05
C LYS A 254 17.36 -15.08 -1.03
N THR A 255 16.42 -14.98 -1.97
CA THR A 255 16.08 -16.05 -2.92
C THR A 255 16.62 -15.80 -4.33
N THR A 256 17.33 -14.72 -4.56
CA THR A 256 18.20 -14.46 -5.71
C THR A 256 19.64 -14.68 -5.28
#